data_29bdcb661d0a703cfa72bbf6552465b1
#
_entry.id   29bdcb661d0a703cfa72bbf6552465b1
#
_cell.length_a   1.000
_cell.length_b   1.000
_cell.length_c   1.000
_cell.angle_alpha   90.00
_cell.angle_beta   90.00
_cell.angle_gamma   90.00
#
_symmetry.space_group_name_H-M   'P 1'
#
loop_
_entity.id
_entity.type
_entity.pdbx_description
1 polymer ?
#
loop_
_entity_poly.entity_id
_entity_poly.type
_entity_poly.pdbx_seq_one_letter_code
_entity_poly.pdbx_strand_id
1 'polypeptide(L)'
;MTTTTLGTEPSAHTIESERWPGVATVPSGFKVRVASPVARALFHKAVARLPLRVQMPNGEFSGGGSPDSPLMVIHRPDDFAARVGDSGLIGFGESYMAGDWEASDLTAVLEVFASRVATLIPDFLQRLRGLYIPKQPRSERNSTQNTRSNISRHYDLSNEMFELFLDDTMTYSSALFEDLSVGATPSWDAFAAAQHRKIDRLLDGAGVGPGSRVLEIGTGWGELAIRAAERGATVRSVTLSVEQQELAAKRISAAGLADRVQVDLLDHRQVQGEYDAVVSVEMIEAVGHQYWGSYFQTIDALLAPGGRAAIQAITMPHDRMLATRNTYTWVHKYIFPGGFLPSVRAIEDVTERMTTLRVRERMSMGDHYAQTLRLLDERFSARTDEASALGFDAVFARMWHFYLCYSEAGFRSGYLDVQQIVLDRRNQR
;
A
#
# COMPACT_ATOMS: atom_id res chain seq x y z
N MET A 1 -6.45 21.59 15.89
CA MET A 1 -7.11 21.28 14.61
C MET A 1 -6.51 22.23 13.58
N THR A 2 -5.46 21.79 12.91
CA THR A 2 -4.80 22.56 11.84
C THR A 2 -5.38 22.05 10.53
N THR A 3 -6.26 22.85 9.93
CA THR A 3 -6.81 22.61 8.60
C THR A 3 -5.67 22.81 7.60
N THR A 4 -5.08 21.73 7.13
CA THR A 4 -4.10 21.79 6.04
C THR A 4 -4.88 21.96 4.74
N THR A 5 -5.08 23.19 4.32
CA THR A 5 -5.53 23.52 2.96
C THR A 5 -4.34 23.24 2.06
N LEU A 6 -4.36 22.12 1.33
CA LEU A 6 -3.48 21.91 0.18
C LEU A 6 -3.67 23.08 -0.80
N GLY A 7 -2.58 23.79 -1.08
CA GLY A 7 -2.60 25.01 -1.88
C GLY A 7 -3.24 24.83 -3.25
N THR A 8 -3.85 25.91 -3.72
CA THR A 8 -4.43 26.23 -5.03
C THR A 8 -4.88 25.03 -5.88
N GLU A 9 -6.20 24.93 -6.08
CA GLU A 9 -6.82 23.98 -7.02
C GLU A 9 -6.08 23.96 -8.36
N PRO A 10 -5.64 22.80 -8.86
CA PRO A 10 -5.16 22.73 -10.23
C PRO A 10 -6.34 23.04 -11.15
N SER A 11 -6.30 24.17 -11.86
CA SER A 11 -7.27 24.41 -12.91
C SER A 11 -7.11 23.33 -13.97
N ALA A 12 -8.22 22.80 -14.52
CA ALA A 12 -8.20 21.74 -15.54
C ALA A 12 -7.33 22.10 -16.78
N HIS A 13 -7.01 23.36 -16.97
CA HIS A 13 -6.18 23.86 -18.06
C HIS A 13 -4.66 23.75 -17.83
N THR A 14 -4.20 23.38 -16.62
CA THR A 14 -2.78 23.25 -16.27
C THR A 14 -2.30 21.81 -16.07
N ILE A 15 -3.19 20.83 -16.16
CA ILE A 15 -2.83 19.42 -16.00
C ILE A 15 -2.20 18.90 -17.29
N GLU A 16 -0.96 18.39 -17.19
CA GLU A 16 -0.26 17.80 -18.34
C GLU A 16 -0.98 16.53 -18.83
N SER A 17 -1.54 16.59 -20.02
CA SER A 17 -2.34 15.50 -20.59
C SER A 17 -1.51 14.25 -20.92
N GLU A 18 -0.23 14.38 -21.21
CA GLU A 18 0.67 13.25 -21.47
C GLU A 18 0.98 12.46 -20.19
N ARG A 19 1.20 13.17 -19.08
CA ARG A 19 1.50 12.58 -17.78
C ARG A 19 0.25 12.02 -17.08
N TRP A 20 -0.87 12.74 -17.19
CA TRP A 20 -2.12 12.44 -16.47
C TRP A 20 -3.35 12.30 -17.40
N PRO A 21 -3.32 11.42 -18.41
CA PRO A 21 -4.38 11.39 -19.43
C PRO A 21 -5.79 11.13 -18.86
N GLY A 22 -5.90 10.30 -17.78
CA GLY A 22 -7.18 10.03 -17.12
C GLY A 22 -7.68 11.15 -16.22
N VAL A 23 -6.81 12.11 -15.88
CA VAL A 23 -7.11 13.23 -14.97
C VAL A 23 -7.31 14.53 -15.76
N ALA A 24 -6.45 14.80 -16.74
CA ALA A 24 -6.48 16.03 -17.54
C ALA A 24 -7.73 16.11 -18.41
N THR A 25 -8.24 14.98 -18.90
CA THR A 25 -9.37 14.94 -19.82
C THR A 25 -10.59 14.32 -19.15
N VAL A 26 -11.71 15.05 -19.15
CA VAL A 26 -13.00 14.49 -18.71
C VAL A 26 -13.47 13.46 -19.74
N PRO A 27 -13.78 12.22 -19.32
CA PRO A 27 -14.27 11.19 -20.23
C PRO A 27 -15.53 11.65 -20.97
N SER A 28 -15.64 11.29 -22.24
CA SER A 28 -16.75 11.70 -23.12
C SER A 28 -17.20 10.55 -24.03
N GLY A 29 -18.21 10.79 -24.85
CA GLY A 29 -18.74 9.81 -25.80
C GLY A 29 -20.00 9.11 -25.33
N PHE A 30 -20.51 8.17 -26.15
CA PHE A 30 -21.81 7.52 -25.93
C PHE A 30 -21.88 6.73 -24.62
N LYS A 31 -20.85 5.94 -24.31
CA LYS A 31 -20.77 5.17 -23.07
C LYS A 31 -20.93 6.08 -21.84
N VAL A 32 -20.20 7.17 -21.80
CA VAL A 32 -20.20 8.11 -20.68
C VAL A 32 -21.53 8.84 -20.55
N ARG A 33 -22.14 9.25 -21.66
CA ARG A 33 -23.45 9.91 -21.66
C ARG A 33 -24.56 9.03 -21.04
N VAL A 34 -24.46 7.71 -21.21
CA VAL A 34 -25.41 6.76 -20.60
C VAL A 34 -25.02 6.44 -19.15
N ALA A 35 -23.74 6.28 -18.86
CA ALA A 35 -23.28 5.83 -17.56
C ALA A 35 -23.27 6.96 -16.50
N SER A 36 -23.03 8.22 -16.86
CA SER A 36 -22.95 9.33 -15.91
C SER A 36 -24.24 9.57 -15.11
N PRO A 37 -25.45 9.61 -15.72
CA PRO A 37 -26.68 9.72 -14.95
C PRO A 37 -26.89 8.55 -13.98
N VAL A 38 -26.53 7.33 -14.40
CA VAL A 38 -26.61 6.14 -13.55
C VAL A 38 -25.64 6.22 -12.39
N ALA A 39 -24.38 6.62 -12.64
CA ALA A 39 -23.36 6.82 -11.61
C ALA A 39 -23.82 7.87 -10.60
N ARG A 40 -24.37 8.99 -11.06
CA ARG A 40 -24.91 10.06 -10.20
C ARG A 40 -26.04 9.52 -9.31
N ALA A 41 -27.01 8.83 -9.88
CA ALA A 41 -28.14 8.26 -9.13
C ALA A 41 -27.68 7.23 -8.09
N LEU A 42 -26.72 6.36 -8.46
CA LEU A 42 -26.14 5.37 -7.55
C LEU A 42 -25.34 6.05 -6.42
N PHE A 43 -24.58 7.07 -6.74
CA PHE A 43 -23.82 7.86 -5.74
C PHE A 43 -24.79 8.51 -4.73
N HIS A 44 -25.80 9.25 -5.18
CA HIS A 44 -26.81 9.85 -4.29
C HIS A 44 -27.52 8.80 -3.42
N LYS A 45 -27.90 7.66 -4.00
CA LYS A 45 -28.51 6.56 -3.24
C LYS A 45 -27.57 5.95 -2.20
N ALA A 46 -26.29 5.84 -2.52
CA ALA A 46 -25.28 5.33 -1.61
C ALA A 46 -25.05 6.30 -0.44
N VAL A 47 -24.76 7.57 -0.73
CA VAL A 47 -24.46 8.56 0.31
C VAL A 47 -25.63 8.86 1.23
N ALA A 48 -26.87 8.76 0.74
CA ALA A 48 -28.07 8.92 1.57
C ALA A 48 -28.17 7.91 2.73
N ARG A 49 -27.41 6.80 2.67
CA ARG A 49 -27.38 5.73 3.68
C ARG A 49 -26.11 5.72 4.52
N LEU A 50 -25.18 6.64 4.22
CA LEU A 50 -23.89 6.71 4.88
C LEU A 50 -23.88 7.86 5.90
N PRO A 51 -23.14 7.73 7.02
CA PRO A 51 -22.90 8.82 7.96
C PRO A 51 -21.90 9.82 7.34
N LEU A 52 -22.27 10.41 6.21
CA LEU A 52 -21.48 11.31 5.40
C LEU A 52 -22.34 12.49 4.97
N ARG A 53 -21.77 13.69 4.96
CA ARG A 53 -22.36 14.90 4.38
C ARG A 53 -21.72 15.15 3.01
N VAL A 54 -22.52 15.46 2.03
CA VAL A 54 -22.05 15.87 0.70
C VAL A 54 -22.63 17.24 0.38
N GLN A 55 -21.76 18.22 0.15
CA GLN A 55 -22.14 19.57 -0.26
C GLN A 55 -22.00 19.70 -1.76
N MET A 56 -23.05 20.21 -2.41
CA MET A 56 -23.07 20.49 -3.84
C MET A 56 -22.70 21.96 -4.11
N PRO A 57 -22.31 22.34 -5.35
CA PRO A 57 -21.91 23.74 -5.69
C PRO A 57 -23.00 24.78 -5.43
N ASN A 58 -24.28 24.40 -5.47
CA ASN A 58 -25.42 25.26 -5.16
C ASN A 58 -25.68 25.43 -3.66
N GLY A 59 -24.79 24.86 -2.79
CA GLY A 59 -24.91 24.93 -1.35
C GLY A 59 -25.87 23.88 -0.74
N GLU A 60 -26.52 23.06 -1.56
CA GLU A 60 -27.35 21.97 -1.05
C GLU A 60 -26.52 20.86 -0.41
N PHE A 61 -27.05 20.29 0.67
CA PHE A 61 -26.46 19.13 1.32
C PHE A 61 -27.26 17.87 1.03
N SER A 62 -26.53 16.78 0.82
CA SER A 62 -27.07 15.44 0.74
C SER A 62 -26.26 14.49 1.64
N GLY A 63 -26.77 13.26 1.81
CA GLY A 63 -26.12 12.25 2.67
C GLY A 63 -26.93 11.96 3.91
N GLY A 64 -26.62 10.85 4.58
CA GLY A 64 -27.30 10.39 5.81
C GLY A 64 -26.62 10.84 7.11
N GLY A 65 -25.59 11.70 7.02
CA GLY A 65 -24.80 12.15 8.15
C GLY A 65 -25.43 13.27 8.97
N SER A 66 -25.02 13.36 10.24
CA SER A 66 -25.29 14.50 11.14
C SER A 66 -24.36 15.69 10.83
N PRO A 67 -24.57 16.88 11.46
CA PRO A 67 -23.68 18.02 11.29
C PRO A 67 -22.20 17.74 11.58
N ASP A 68 -21.90 16.78 12.46
CA ASP A 68 -20.55 16.39 12.86
C ASP A 68 -19.96 15.29 11.98
N SER A 69 -20.73 14.76 11.03
CA SER A 69 -20.24 13.73 10.11
C SER A 69 -19.24 14.31 9.12
N PRO A 70 -18.29 13.47 8.58
CA PRO A 70 -17.33 13.90 7.58
C PRO A 70 -18.01 14.59 6.39
N LEU A 71 -17.35 15.62 5.85
CA LEU A 71 -17.86 16.44 4.76
C LEU A 71 -17.05 16.21 3.48
N MET A 72 -17.75 15.81 2.42
CA MET A 72 -17.28 15.79 1.04
C MET A 72 -17.88 17.00 0.30
N VAL A 73 -17.06 17.79 -0.35
CA VAL A 73 -17.48 18.95 -1.15
C VAL A 73 -17.28 18.64 -2.63
N ILE A 74 -18.36 18.66 -3.40
CA ILE A 74 -18.30 18.43 -4.85
C ILE A 74 -18.29 19.78 -5.55
N HIS A 75 -17.24 20.04 -6.34
CA HIS A 75 -17.07 21.28 -7.12
C HIS A 75 -17.60 21.13 -8.54
N ARG A 76 -17.34 19.97 -9.18
CA ARG A 76 -17.72 19.70 -10.58
C ARG A 76 -18.54 18.39 -10.69
N PRO A 77 -19.85 18.44 -10.39
CA PRO A 77 -20.68 17.24 -10.30
C PRO A 77 -20.84 16.48 -11.64
N ASP A 78 -20.76 17.17 -12.77
CA ASP A 78 -20.88 16.54 -14.08
C ASP A 78 -19.58 15.79 -14.44
N ASP A 79 -18.42 16.38 -14.17
CA ASP A 79 -17.10 15.77 -14.40
C ASP A 79 -16.89 14.59 -13.45
N PHE A 80 -17.25 14.75 -12.17
CA PHE A 80 -17.27 13.65 -11.18
C PHE A 80 -18.12 12.47 -11.69
N ALA A 81 -19.36 12.73 -12.12
CA ALA A 81 -20.26 11.68 -12.62
C ALA A 81 -19.73 11.03 -13.90
N ALA A 82 -19.09 11.79 -14.79
CA ALA A 82 -18.47 11.28 -16.00
C ALA A 82 -17.33 10.31 -15.70
N ARG A 83 -16.40 10.68 -14.79
CA ARG A 83 -15.26 9.82 -14.40
C ARG A 83 -15.74 8.57 -13.68
N VAL A 84 -16.64 8.71 -12.70
CA VAL A 84 -17.20 7.56 -11.97
C VAL A 84 -18.01 6.66 -12.91
N GLY A 85 -18.76 7.23 -13.85
CA GLY A 85 -19.52 6.46 -14.85
C GLY A 85 -18.65 5.72 -15.84
N ASP A 86 -17.49 6.26 -16.20
CA ASP A 86 -16.56 5.63 -17.13
C ASP A 86 -15.79 4.46 -16.49
N SER A 87 -15.21 4.67 -15.33
CA SER A 87 -14.21 3.75 -14.73
C SER A 87 -14.46 3.41 -13.25
N GLY A 88 -15.62 3.72 -12.69
CA GLY A 88 -16.04 3.32 -11.34
C GLY A 88 -15.11 3.91 -10.25
N LEU A 89 -14.55 3.02 -9.40
CA LEU A 89 -13.66 3.45 -8.31
C LEU A 89 -12.34 4.06 -8.81
N ILE A 90 -11.87 3.73 -10.01
CA ILE A 90 -10.73 4.42 -10.63
C ILE A 90 -11.13 5.87 -10.90
N GLY A 91 -12.28 6.09 -11.53
CA GLY A 91 -12.80 7.43 -11.79
C GLY A 91 -13.11 8.23 -10.54
N PHE A 92 -13.46 7.58 -9.43
CA PHE A 92 -13.63 8.22 -8.12
C PHE A 92 -12.30 8.83 -7.63
N GLY A 93 -11.21 8.08 -7.68
CA GLY A 93 -9.87 8.61 -7.33
C GLY A 93 -9.38 9.65 -8.33
N GLU A 94 -9.58 9.43 -9.64
CA GLU A 94 -9.23 10.41 -10.68
C GLU A 94 -9.99 11.73 -10.54
N SER A 95 -11.25 11.70 -10.12
CA SER A 95 -12.05 12.90 -9.86
C SER A 95 -11.50 13.71 -8.68
N TYR A 96 -10.93 13.04 -7.64
CA TYR A 96 -10.19 13.72 -6.58
C TYR A 96 -8.91 14.35 -7.11
N MET A 97 -8.10 13.59 -7.85
CA MET A 97 -6.87 14.08 -8.45
C MET A 97 -7.11 15.29 -9.35
N ALA A 98 -8.22 15.29 -10.09
CA ALA A 98 -8.65 16.41 -10.94
C ALA A 98 -9.18 17.62 -10.14
N GLY A 99 -9.51 17.47 -8.86
CA GLY A 99 -10.16 18.52 -8.04
C GLY A 99 -11.66 18.64 -8.32
N ASP A 100 -12.33 17.58 -8.80
CA ASP A 100 -13.80 17.60 -8.96
C ASP A 100 -14.50 17.60 -7.60
N TRP A 101 -13.83 17.11 -6.57
CA TRP A 101 -14.26 17.11 -5.19
C TRP A 101 -13.09 17.15 -4.22
N GLU A 102 -13.38 17.53 -2.98
CA GLU A 102 -12.42 17.55 -1.88
C GLU A 102 -13.10 17.22 -0.54
N ALA A 103 -12.30 17.06 0.51
CA ALA A 103 -12.76 16.86 1.87
C ALA A 103 -11.77 17.52 2.84
N SER A 104 -12.28 18.09 3.93
CA SER A 104 -11.44 18.64 5.02
C SER A 104 -10.73 17.56 5.82
N ASP A 105 -11.32 16.36 5.88
CA ASP A 105 -10.75 15.14 6.42
C ASP A 105 -11.02 14.02 5.40
N LEU A 106 -10.04 13.84 4.50
CA LEU A 106 -10.16 12.88 3.42
C LEU A 106 -10.20 11.45 3.95
N THR A 107 -9.38 11.14 4.95
CA THR A 107 -9.36 9.81 5.59
C THR A 107 -10.72 9.46 6.17
N ALA A 108 -11.36 10.37 6.91
CA ALA A 108 -12.67 10.10 7.50
C ALA A 108 -13.75 9.88 6.43
N VAL A 109 -13.74 10.64 5.32
CA VAL A 109 -14.64 10.42 4.19
C VAL A 109 -14.42 9.03 3.57
N LEU A 110 -13.16 8.67 3.31
CA LEU A 110 -12.81 7.38 2.72
C LEU A 110 -13.09 6.19 3.65
N GLU A 111 -12.93 6.37 4.97
CA GLU A 111 -13.26 5.37 5.98
C GLU A 111 -14.77 5.04 5.99
N VAL A 112 -15.64 6.05 5.85
CA VAL A 112 -17.08 5.84 5.70
C VAL A 112 -17.38 4.96 4.48
N PHE A 113 -16.72 5.18 3.35
CA PHE A 113 -16.87 4.33 2.16
C PHE A 113 -16.28 2.93 2.37
N ALA A 114 -15.09 2.82 2.95
CA ALA A 114 -14.40 1.54 3.17
C ALA A 114 -15.19 0.62 4.11
N SER A 115 -15.71 1.15 5.22
CA SER A 115 -16.52 0.38 6.19
C SER A 115 -17.81 -0.21 5.61
N ARG A 116 -18.29 0.32 4.48
CA ARG A 116 -19.52 -0.10 3.80
C ARG A 116 -19.31 -0.63 2.38
N VAL A 117 -18.06 -0.80 1.95
CA VAL A 117 -17.73 -1.17 0.56
C VAL A 117 -18.46 -2.44 0.08
N ALA A 118 -18.74 -3.38 0.98
CA ALA A 118 -19.47 -4.61 0.66
C ALA A 118 -20.92 -4.36 0.24
N THR A 119 -21.55 -3.29 0.74
CA THR A 119 -22.98 -2.99 0.56
C THR A 119 -23.25 -1.79 -0.35
N LEU A 120 -22.20 -1.03 -0.72
CA LEU A 120 -22.32 0.15 -1.57
C LEU A 120 -22.78 -0.17 -2.99
N ILE A 121 -22.34 -1.32 -3.53
CA ILE A 121 -22.68 -1.75 -4.89
C ILE A 121 -23.78 -2.79 -4.80
N PRO A 122 -24.97 -2.56 -5.39
CA PRO A 122 -26.04 -3.55 -5.43
C PRO A 122 -25.58 -4.91 -6.00
N ASP A 123 -26.09 -6.01 -5.46
CA ASP A 123 -25.66 -7.38 -5.82
C ASP A 123 -25.76 -7.68 -7.32
N PHE A 124 -26.78 -7.15 -8.00
CA PHE A 124 -26.94 -7.36 -9.44
C PHE A 124 -25.82 -6.69 -10.24
N LEU A 125 -25.32 -5.51 -9.81
CA LEU A 125 -24.16 -4.84 -10.42
C LEU A 125 -22.86 -5.56 -10.09
N GLN A 126 -22.76 -6.13 -8.88
CA GLN A 126 -21.60 -6.96 -8.53
C GLN A 126 -21.48 -8.17 -9.47
N ARG A 127 -22.59 -8.81 -9.85
CA ARG A 127 -22.60 -9.92 -10.82
C ARG A 127 -22.21 -9.49 -12.24
N LEU A 128 -22.45 -8.24 -12.60
CA LEU A 128 -22.10 -7.66 -13.90
C LEU A 128 -20.69 -7.02 -13.92
N ARG A 129 -19.95 -7.14 -12.84
CA ARG A 129 -18.63 -6.51 -12.66
C ARG A 129 -17.68 -6.75 -13.85
N GLY A 130 -17.68 -7.96 -14.38
CA GLY A 130 -16.85 -8.33 -15.53
C GLY A 130 -17.11 -7.55 -16.82
N LEU A 131 -18.25 -6.84 -16.91
CA LEU A 131 -18.64 -6.07 -18.10
C LEU A 131 -18.16 -4.61 -18.06
N TYR A 132 -17.98 -4.02 -16.87
CA TYR A 132 -17.67 -2.60 -16.74
C TYR A 132 -16.36 -2.29 -16.00
N ILE A 133 -15.75 -3.28 -15.30
CA ILE A 133 -14.45 -3.07 -14.64
C ILE A 133 -13.34 -3.26 -15.67
N PRO A 134 -12.39 -2.29 -15.76
CA PRO A 134 -11.20 -2.43 -16.58
C PRO A 134 -10.41 -3.69 -16.22
N LYS A 135 -9.91 -4.38 -17.22
CA LYS A 135 -9.00 -5.54 -17.02
C LYS A 135 -7.58 -5.04 -16.83
N GLN A 136 -6.83 -5.72 -15.95
CA GLN A 136 -5.41 -5.44 -15.78
C GLN A 136 -4.67 -5.58 -17.11
N PRO A 137 -3.87 -4.56 -17.51
CA PRO A 137 -3.01 -4.64 -18.67
C PRO A 137 -2.06 -5.84 -18.60
N ARG A 138 -1.80 -6.49 -19.73
CA ARG A 138 -0.88 -7.64 -19.77
C ARG A 138 0.55 -7.26 -19.37
N SER A 139 0.97 -6.04 -19.64
CA SER A 139 2.28 -5.47 -19.25
C SER A 139 2.48 -5.35 -17.74
N GLU A 140 1.40 -5.30 -16.94
CA GLU A 140 1.45 -5.15 -15.48
C GLU A 140 1.38 -6.49 -14.74
N ARG A 141 1.31 -7.62 -15.44
CA ARG A 141 1.35 -8.95 -14.80
C ARG A 141 2.77 -9.26 -14.33
N ASN A 142 2.91 -9.72 -13.07
CA ASN A 142 4.20 -10.01 -12.44
C ASN A 142 4.90 -11.28 -12.99
N SER A 143 5.10 -11.35 -14.31
CA SER A 143 6.01 -12.33 -14.91
C SER A 143 7.45 -11.97 -14.55
N THR A 144 8.39 -12.93 -14.72
CA THR A 144 9.84 -12.69 -14.52
C THR A 144 10.37 -11.51 -15.34
N GLN A 145 9.73 -11.19 -16.48
CA GLN A 145 10.11 -10.07 -17.35
C GLN A 145 9.53 -8.72 -16.88
N ASN A 146 8.32 -8.71 -16.31
CA ASN A 146 7.60 -7.49 -15.98
C ASN A 146 7.78 -7.07 -14.50
N THR A 147 8.16 -8.00 -13.61
CA THR A 147 8.28 -7.71 -12.17
C THR A 147 9.25 -6.56 -11.91
N ARG A 148 10.40 -6.54 -12.60
CA ARG A 148 11.38 -5.43 -12.47
C ARG A 148 10.79 -4.09 -12.91
N SER A 149 10.07 -4.07 -14.05
CA SER A 149 9.41 -2.84 -14.55
C SER A 149 8.28 -2.35 -13.65
N ASN A 150 7.53 -3.26 -13.03
CA ASN A 150 6.46 -2.89 -12.10
C ASN A 150 7.01 -2.30 -10.80
N ILE A 151 8.08 -2.90 -10.26
CA ILE A 151 8.78 -2.39 -9.07
C ILE A 151 9.45 -1.05 -9.41
N SER A 152 10.19 -0.95 -10.54
CA SER A 152 10.79 0.30 -11.01
C SER A 152 9.77 1.42 -11.09
N ARG A 153 8.59 1.19 -11.68
CA ARG A 153 7.56 2.24 -11.83
C ARG A 153 7.07 2.82 -10.50
N HIS A 154 7.00 2.04 -9.44
CA HIS A 154 6.67 2.55 -8.10
C HIS A 154 7.86 3.25 -7.44
N TYR A 155 9.08 2.72 -7.62
CA TYR A 155 10.32 3.24 -7.05
C TYR A 155 11.09 4.18 -8.02
N ASP A 156 10.56 4.46 -9.24
CA ASP A 156 11.01 5.56 -10.11
C ASP A 156 10.69 6.95 -9.49
N LEU A 157 9.98 6.94 -8.35
CA LEU A 157 10.03 8.04 -7.39
C LEU A 157 11.45 8.06 -6.83
N SER A 158 12.16 9.16 -7.00
CA SER A 158 13.56 9.27 -6.57
C SER A 158 13.71 9.06 -5.05
N ASN A 159 14.90 8.66 -4.61
CA ASN A 159 15.19 8.54 -3.18
C ASN A 159 14.87 9.84 -2.43
N GLU A 160 15.15 10.99 -3.05
CA GLU A 160 14.86 12.32 -2.49
C GLU A 160 13.36 12.52 -2.21
N MET A 161 12.50 11.96 -3.06
CA MET A 161 11.05 12.00 -2.81
C MET A 161 10.68 11.20 -1.57
N PHE A 162 11.25 10.02 -1.37
CA PHE A 162 11.00 9.21 -0.17
C PHE A 162 11.58 9.87 1.09
N GLU A 163 12.71 10.52 1.01
CA GLU A 163 13.33 11.28 2.11
C GLU A 163 12.46 12.46 2.59
N LEU A 164 11.55 12.97 1.75
CA LEU A 164 10.63 14.02 2.16
C LEU A 164 9.66 13.55 3.26
N PHE A 165 9.22 12.29 3.24
CA PHE A 165 8.17 11.84 4.15
C PHE A 165 8.51 10.59 4.97
N LEU A 166 9.60 9.89 4.68
CA LEU A 166 10.13 8.85 5.56
C LEU A 166 11.02 9.45 6.65
N ASP A 167 11.26 8.68 7.70
CA ASP A 167 12.23 9.00 8.76
C ASP A 167 13.65 8.52 8.38
N ASP A 168 14.62 8.75 9.25
CA ASP A 168 16.02 8.41 9.01
C ASP A 168 16.27 6.90 8.82
N THR A 169 15.33 6.04 9.27
CA THR A 169 15.40 4.60 8.99
C THR A 169 15.09 4.28 7.53
N MET A 170 14.49 5.20 6.80
CA MET A 170 14.04 4.98 5.43
C MET A 170 13.16 3.73 5.29
N THR A 171 12.36 3.40 6.31
CA THR A 171 11.54 2.20 6.30
C THR A 171 10.13 2.50 5.80
N TYR A 172 9.82 2.07 4.57
CA TYR A 172 8.52 2.27 3.93
C TYR A 172 7.62 1.05 4.12
N SER A 173 7.11 0.88 5.33
CA SER A 173 6.19 -0.19 5.76
C SER A 173 5.63 0.14 7.14
N SER A 174 4.65 -0.64 7.62
CA SER A 174 4.04 -0.41 8.94
C SER A 174 5.08 -0.37 10.06
N ALA A 175 5.05 0.66 10.88
CA ALA A 175 5.75 0.72 12.16
C ALA A 175 5.00 -0.09 13.24
N LEU A 176 5.63 -0.31 14.40
CA LEU A 176 5.02 -0.91 15.59
C LEU A 176 5.17 0.06 16.77
N PHE A 177 4.17 0.87 17.03
CA PHE A 177 4.16 1.84 18.12
C PHE A 177 4.05 1.12 19.48
N GLU A 178 4.56 1.75 20.52
CA GLU A 178 4.55 1.19 21.87
C GLU A 178 3.14 1.20 22.48
N ASP A 179 2.43 2.30 22.27
CA ASP A 179 1.10 2.52 22.81
C ASP A 179 0.18 3.11 21.73
N LEU A 180 -0.96 2.44 21.53
CA LEU A 180 -2.10 2.91 20.73
C LEU A 180 -3.38 2.90 21.57
N SER A 181 -3.27 2.99 22.90
CA SER A 181 -4.44 3.10 23.76
C SER A 181 -5.29 4.33 23.40
N VAL A 182 -6.56 4.29 23.80
CA VAL A 182 -7.51 5.39 23.53
C VAL A 182 -6.97 6.71 24.07
N GLY A 183 -6.73 7.66 23.16
CA GLY A 183 -6.17 8.98 23.47
C GLY A 183 -4.66 9.11 23.28
N ALA A 184 -3.92 8.01 23.08
CA ALA A 184 -2.53 8.07 22.65
C ALA A 184 -2.46 8.43 21.15
N THR A 185 -1.77 9.53 20.84
CA THR A 185 -1.51 9.93 19.45
C THR A 185 0.01 9.91 19.26
N PRO A 186 0.57 8.81 18.71
CA PRO A 186 1.99 8.74 18.43
C PRO A 186 2.45 9.93 17.58
N SER A 187 3.59 10.50 17.96
CA SER A 187 4.21 11.61 17.26
C SER A 187 5.28 11.13 16.28
N TRP A 188 5.71 12.04 15.41
CA TRP A 188 6.84 11.78 14.52
C TRP A 188 8.13 11.43 15.28
N ASP A 189 8.36 11.99 16.45
CA ASP A 189 9.58 11.71 17.26
C ASP A 189 9.67 10.25 17.72
N ALA A 190 8.52 9.56 17.84
CA ALA A 190 8.46 8.14 18.19
C ALA A 190 8.57 7.22 16.96
N PHE A 191 8.60 7.76 15.72
CA PHE A 191 8.42 6.98 14.50
C PHE A 191 9.61 6.04 14.24
N ALA A 192 10.84 6.54 14.29
CA ALA A 192 12.06 5.72 14.10
C ALA A 192 12.13 4.57 15.13
N ALA A 193 11.85 4.86 16.41
CA ALA A 193 11.80 3.83 17.44
C ALA A 193 10.71 2.78 17.17
N ALA A 194 9.57 3.18 16.62
CA ALA A 194 8.50 2.27 16.23
C ALA A 194 8.89 1.40 15.02
N GLN A 195 9.63 1.95 14.05
CA GLN A 195 10.20 1.18 12.94
C GLN A 195 11.23 0.15 13.44
N HIS A 196 12.13 0.56 14.33
CA HIS A 196 13.09 -0.35 14.94
C HIS A 196 12.40 -1.47 15.73
N ARG A 197 11.39 -1.15 16.53
CA ARG A 197 10.61 -2.17 17.29
C ARG A 197 9.95 -3.17 16.36
N LYS A 198 9.40 -2.73 15.24
CA LYS A 198 8.80 -3.60 14.21
C LYS A 198 9.83 -4.57 13.64
N ILE A 199 11.02 -4.06 13.28
CA ILE A 199 12.10 -4.88 12.74
C ILE A 199 12.62 -5.86 13.80
N ASP A 200 12.87 -5.38 15.02
CA ASP A 200 13.36 -6.21 16.11
C ASP A 200 12.43 -7.38 16.40
N ARG A 201 11.12 -7.13 16.46
CA ARG A 201 10.13 -8.20 16.66
C ARG A 201 10.17 -9.23 15.53
N LEU A 202 10.35 -8.80 14.29
CA LEU A 202 10.44 -9.71 13.14
C LEU A 202 11.72 -10.57 13.23
N LEU A 203 12.85 -9.96 13.58
CA LEU A 203 14.12 -10.67 13.77
C LEU A 203 14.07 -11.64 14.96
N ASP A 204 13.40 -11.28 16.08
CA ASP A 204 13.18 -12.15 17.23
C ASP A 204 12.34 -13.37 16.84
N GLY A 205 11.23 -13.15 16.10
CA GLY A 205 10.39 -14.23 15.58
C GLY A 205 11.16 -15.19 14.68
N ALA A 206 12.05 -14.68 13.84
CA ALA A 206 12.92 -15.48 12.99
C ALA A 206 14.09 -16.13 13.75
N GLY A 207 14.33 -15.75 15.02
CA GLY A 207 15.41 -16.28 15.83
C GLY A 207 16.80 -15.75 15.44
N VAL A 208 16.88 -14.51 14.92
CA VAL A 208 18.13 -13.90 14.49
C VAL A 208 18.97 -13.45 15.68
N GLY A 209 20.19 -13.93 15.73
CA GLY A 209 21.19 -13.60 16.74
C GLY A 209 22.62 -13.75 16.23
N PRO A 210 23.62 -13.70 17.14
CA PRO A 210 25.03 -13.82 16.76
C PRO A 210 25.33 -15.10 15.97
N GLY A 211 25.97 -14.94 14.81
CA GLY A 211 26.36 -16.04 13.92
C GLY A 211 25.25 -16.53 13.00
N SER A 212 24.02 -16.02 13.09
CA SER A 212 22.93 -16.38 12.17
C SER A 212 23.24 -15.95 10.73
N ARG A 213 22.94 -16.82 9.78
CA ARG A 213 22.92 -16.50 8.33
C ARG A 213 21.49 -16.09 7.96
N VAL A 214 21.30 -14.84 7.59
CA VAL A 214 19.99 -14.25 7.29
C VAL A 214 19.86 -13.97 5.80
N LEU A 215 18.74 -14.38 5.22
CA LEU A 215 18.29 -13.88 3.91
C LEU A 215 17.18 -12.86 4.12
N GLU A 216 17.35 -11.66 3.59
CA GLU A 216 16.30 -10.66 3.45
C GLU A 216 15.79 -10.62 2.02
N ILE A 217 14.46 -10.78 1.84
CA ILE A 217 13.81 -10.63 0.54
C ILE A 217 13.11 -9.28 0.52
N GLY A 218 13.65 -8.33 -0.25
CA GLY A 218 13.20 -6.94 -0.30
C GLY A 218 14.02 -6.03 0.60
N THR A 219 15.16 -5.58 0.09
CA THR A 219 16.14 -4.77 0.84
C THR A 219 15.58 -3.44 1.38
N GLY A 220 14.62 -2.84 0.66
CA GLY A 220 14.29 -1.43 0.92
C GLY A 220 15.57 -0.58 0.85
N TRP A 221 15.79 0.25 1.85
CA TRP A 221 17.02 1.05 1.96
C TRP A 221 17.97 0.53 3.04
N GLY A 222 17.84 -0.76 3.44
CA GLY A 222 18.84 -1.52 4.19
C GLY A 222 18.69 -1.54 5.71
N GLU A 223 17.68 -0.90 6.30
CA GLU A 223 17.57 -0.79 7.76
C GLU A 223 17.43 -2.15 8.46
N LEU A 224 16.62 -3.06 7.91
CA LEU A 224 16.47 -4.41 8.49
C LEU A 224 17.79 -5.19 8.43
N ALA A 225 18.51 -5.11 7.31
CA ALA A 225 19.82 -5.75 7.17
C ALA A 225 20.85 -5.18 8.17
N ILE A 226 20.87 -3.85 8.36
CA ILE A 226 21.73 -3.18 9.35
C ILE A 226 21.42 -3.73 10.75
N ARG A 227 20.16 -3.70 11.19
CA ARG A 227 19.76 -4.19 12.52
C ARG A 227 20.04 -5.67 12.74
N ALA A 228 19.88 -6.51 11.71
CA ALA A 228 20.24 -7.92 11.79
C ALA A 228 21.75 -8.11 11.96
N ALA A 229 22.57 -7.33 11.23
CA ALA A 229 24.02 -7.38 11.33
C ALA A 229 24.54 -6.83 12.68
N GLU A 230 23.91 -5.81 13.25
CA GLU A 230 24.17 -5.31 14.61
C GLU A 230 23.94 -6.38 15.69
N ARG A 231 23.00 -7.33 15.47
CA ARG A 231 22.81 -8.50 16.31
C ARG A 231 23.89 -9.59 16.14
N GLY A 232 24.87 -9.36 15.26
CA GLY A 232 25.96 -10.29 14.96
C GLY A 232 25.66 -11.30 13.87
N ALA A 233 24.60 -11.12 13.11
CA ALA A 233 24.28 -11.95 11.94
C ALA A 233 25.13 -11.59 10.72
N THR A 234 25.23 -12.54 9.78
CA THR A 234 25.65 -12.29 8.39
C THR A 234 24.43 -12.25 7.51
N VAL A 235 24.24 -11.19 6.75
CA VAL A 235 23.04 -10.92 5.99
C VAL A 235 23.31 -10.93 4.49
N ARG A 236 22.51 -11.66 3.75
CA ARG A 236 22.34 -11.48 2.31
C ARG A 236 20.98 -10.85 2.08
N SER A 237 20.95 -9.69 1.45
CA SER A 237 19.72 -8.97 1.12
C SER A 237 19.56 -8.87 -0.39
N VAL A 238 18.35 -9.04 -0.91
CA VAL A 238 18.09 -9.02 -2.36
C VAL A 238 16.99 -8.03 -2.72
N THR A 239 17.24 -7.25 -3.77
CA THR A 239 16.30 -6.30 -4.36
C THR A 239 16.32 -6.35 -5.87
N LEU A 240 15.29 -5.78 -6.53
CA LEU A 240 15.24 -5.57 -7.98
C LEU A 240 15.45 -4.11 -8.37
N SER A 241 15.55 -3.18 -7.40
CA SER A 241 15.81 -1.76 -7.63
C SER A 241 17.30 -1.45 -7.46
N VAL A 242 17.87 -0.80 -8.48
CA VAL A 242 19.25 -0.31 -8.47
C VAL A 242 19.39 0.81 -7.44
N GLU A 243 18.40 1.71 -7.37
CA GLU A 243 18.37 2.87 -6.47
C GLU A 243 18.37 2.41 -5.00
N GLN A 244 17.57 1.38 -4.68
CA GLN A 244 17.57 0.78 -3.35
C GLN A 244 18.91 0.11 -3.03
N GLN A 245 19.47 -0.66 -3.96
CA GLN A 245 20.75 -1.32 -3.76
C GLN A 245 21.85 -0.32 -3.45
N GLU A 246 21.96 0.74 -4.25
CA GLU A 246 23.01 1.75 -4.10
C GLU A 246 22.90 2.51 -2.78
N LEU A 247 21.70 2.95 -2.40
CA LEU A 247 21.50 3.67 -1.15
C LEU A 247 21.66 2.75 0.07
N ALA A 248 21.14 1.53 0.03
CA ALA A 248 21.34 0.54 1.08
C ALA A 248 22.83 0.24 1.29
N ALA A 249 23.61 0.03 0.22
CA ALA A 249 25.04 -0.21 0.32
C ALA A 249 25.80 0.96 0.96
N LYS A 250 25.43 2.21 0.64
CA LYS A 250 26.00 3.41 1.27
C LYS A 250 25.67 3.47 2.76
N ARG A 251 24.43 3.21 3.16
CA ARG A 251 23.98 3.21 4.56
C ARG A 251 24.67 2.11 5.37
N ILE A 252 24.74 0.89 4.83
CA ILE A 252 25.44 -0.26 5.45
C ILE A 252 26.93 0.06 5.66
N SER A 253 27.58 0.66 4.66
CA SER A 253 28.99 1.07 4.77
C SER A 253 29.18 2.16 5.82
N ALA A 254 28.28 3.15 5.88
CA ALA A 254 28.31 4.21 6.89
C ALA A 254 28.09 3.67 8.31
N ALA A 255 27.32 2.59 8.47
CA ALA A 255 27.16 1.86 9.74
C ALA A 255 28.37 0.96 10.10
N GLY A 256 29.38 0.83 9.22
CA GLY A 256 30.56 -0.02 9.46
C GLY A 256 30.26 -1.54 9.34
N LEU A 257 29.23 -1.93 8.59
CA LEU A 257 28.74 -3.31 8.52
C LEU A 257 28.93 -3.96 7.14
N ALA A 258 29.76 -3.37 6.27
CA ALA A 258 29.98 -3.85 4.90
C ALA A 258 30.61 -5.24 4.83
N ASP A 259 31.27 -5.71 5.87
CA ASP A 259 31.82 -7.07 5.99
C ASP A 259 30.76 -8.13 6.38
N ARG A 260 29.59 -7.70 6.86
CA ARG A 260 28.52 -8.56 7.34
C ARG A 260 27.28 -8.59 6.45
N VAL A 261 27.10 -7.57 5.61
CA VAL A 261 25.92 -7.42 4.78
C VAL A 261 26.29 -7.35 3.31
N GLN A 262 25.72 -8.25 2.52
CA GLN A 262 25.79 -8.24 1.05
C GLN A 262 24.42 -7.89 0.49
N VAL A 263 24.34 -6.89 -0.39
CA VAL A 263 23.12 -6.50 -1.12
C VAL A 263 23.26 -6.84 -2.59
N ASP A 264 22.42 -7.74 -3.07
CA ASP A 264 22.43 -8.22 -4.45
C ASP A 264 21.25 -7.67 -5.26
N LEU A 265 21.52 -7.21 -6.48
CA LEU A 265 20.48 -6.93 -7.48
C LEU A 265 20.01 -8.25 -8.11
N LEU A 266 19.15 -8.97 -7.41
CA LEU A 266 18.78 -10.35 -7.73
C LEU A 266 17.31 -10.64 -7.42
N ASP A 267 16.66 -11.39 -8.29
CA ASP A 267 15.35 -11.96 -8.01
C ASP A 267 15.46 -13.06 -6.94
N HIS A 268 14.60 -13.00 -5.89
CA HIS A 268 14.61 -13.97 -4.81
C HIS A 268 14.50 -15.44 -5.28
N ARG A 269 13.88 -15.68 -6.43
CA ARG A 269 13.77 -17.02 -7.06
C ARG A 269 15.11 -17.59 -7.54
N GLN A 270 16.14 -16.75 -7.66
CA GLN A 270 17.48 -17.13 -8.11
C GLN A 270 18.48 -17.26 -6.94
N VAL A 271 18.06 -16.94 -5.73
CA VAL A 271 18.90 -17.07 -4.53
C VAL A 271 19.22 -18.53 -4.29
N GLN A 272 20.46 -18.79 -3.90
CA GLN A 272 20.96 -20.12 -3.52
C GLN A 272 21.62 -20.07 -2.15
N GLY A 273 21.72 -21.22 -1.51
CA GLY A 273 22.31 -21.40 -0.20
C GLY A 273 21.32 -21.83 0.85
N GLU A 274 21.77 -21.87 2.10
CA GLU A 274 20.96 -22.20 3.27
C GLU A 274 21.10 -21.10 4.31
N TYR A 275 19.96 -20.70 4.88
CA TYR A 275 19.86 -19.60 5.82
C TYR A 275 19.17 -20.06 7.10
N ASP A 276 19.67 -19.59 8.23
CA ASP A 276 19.08 -19.87 9.55
C ASP A 276 17.79 -19.09 9.76
N ALA A 277 17.69 -17.92 9.09
CA ALA A 277 16.49 -17.10 9.04
C ALA A 277 16.22 -16.54 7.65
N VAL A 278 14.95 -16.49 7.23
CA VAL A 278 14.49 -15.74 6.05
C VAL A 278 13.50 -14.68 6.50
N VAL A 279 13.76 -13.41 6.19
CA VAL A 279 12.89 -12.29 6.56
C VAL A 279 12.43 -11.52 5.33
N SER A 280 11.17 -11.05 5.36
CA SER A 280 10.60 -10.30 4.24
C SER A 280 9.48 -9.38 4.73
N VAL A 281 9.52 -8.11 4.33
CA VAL A 281 8.57 -7.09 4.79
C VAL A 281 7.81 -6.52 3.61
N GLU A 282 6.48 -6.76 3.58
CA GLU A 282 5.54 -6.20 2.60
C GLU A 282 5.98 -6.43 1.14
N MET A 283 6.44 -7.66 0.85
CA MET A 283 6.89 -8.08 -0.47
C MET A 283 5.93 -9.03 -1.17
N ILE A 284 5.17 -9.84 -0.40
CA ILE A 284 4.25 -10.85 -0.95
C ILE A 284 3.15 -10.20 -1.82
N GLU A 285 2.80 -8.95 -1.51
CA GLU A 285 1.85 -8.12 -2.24
C GLU A 285 2.33 -7.84 -3.66
N ALA A 286 3.64 -7.59 -3.81
CA ALA A 286 4.26 -7.30 -5.10
C ALA A 286 4.51 -8.55 -5.96
N VAL A 287 4.43 -9.75 -5.36
CA VAL A 287 4.66 -11.01 -6.08
C VAL A 287 3.51 -11.36 -7.03
N GLY A 288 2.27 -11.04 -6.63
CA GLY A 288 1.05 -11.43 -7.35
C GLY A 288 0.57 -12.84 -6.99
N HIS A 289 -0.77 -13.01 -6.87
CA HIS A 289 -1.39 -14.21 -6.29
C HIS A 289 -0.98 -15.54 -6.99
N GLN A 290 -0.72 -15.50 -8.28
CA GLN A 290 -0.33 -16.68 -9.06
C GLN A 290 1.07 -17.19 -8.71
N TYR A 291 1.89 -16.40 -8.04
CA TYR A 291 3.27 -16.73 -7.67
C TYR A 291 3.48 -16.92 -6.17
N TRP A 292 2.45 -16.78 -5.33
CA TRP A 292 2.57 -17.02 -3.88
C TRP A 292 3.11 -18.43 -3.57
N GLY A 293 2.69 -19.43 -4.35
CA GLY A 293 3.23 -20.80 -4.21
C GLY A 293 4.73 -20.85 -4.38
N SER A 294 5.26 -20.27 -5.48
CA SER A 294 6.71 -20.25 -5.72
C SER A 294 7.47 -19.39 -4.71
N TYR A 295 6.86 -18.30 -4.21
CA TYR A 295 7.44 -17.49 -3.15
C TYR A 295 7.68 -18.30 -1.87
N PHE A 296 6.68 -19.00 -1.36
CA PHE A 296 6.82 -19.81 -0.16
C PHE A 296 7.68 -21.06 -0.39
N GLN A 297 7.64 -21.67 -1.58
CA GLN A 297 8.55 -22.78 -1.94
C GLN A 297 10.02 -22.33 -1.95
N THR A 298 10.31 -21.13 -2.43
CA THR A 298 11.66 -20.56 -2.37
C THR A 298 12.10 -20.36 -0.92
N ILE A 299 11.24 -19.77 -0.06
CA ILE A 299 11.55 -19.60 1.36
C ILE A 299 11.82 -20.97 2.02
N ASP A 300 10.96 -21.96 1.79
CA ASP A 300 11.12 -23.30 2.37
C ASP A 300 12.44 -23.96 1.91
N ALA A 301 12.76 -23.89 0.62
CA ALA A 301 13.97 -24.48 0.08
C ALA A 301 15.26 -23.85 0.64
N LEU A 302 15.22 -22.55 0.95
CA LEU A 302 16.37 -21.80 1.43
C LEU A 302 16.57 -21.84 2.97
N LEU A 303 15.59 -22.32 3.73
CA LEU A 303 15.73 -22.46 5.18
C LEU A 303 16.62 -23.64 5.53
N ALA A 304 17.58 -23.43 6.40
CA ALA A 304 18.36 -24.49 7.05
C ALA A 304 17.47 -25.35 7.96
N PRO A 305 17.90 -26.57 8.32
CA PRO A 305 17.22 -27.35 9.33
C PRO A 305 17.09 -26.58 10.65
N GLY A 306 15.86 -26.47 11.18
CA GLY A 306 15.56 -25.71 12.39
C GLY A 306 15.44 -24.18 12.17
N GLY A 307 15.70 -23.70 10.97
CA GLY A 307 15.54 -22.30 10.61
C GLY A 307 14.08 -21.84 10.59
N ARG A 308 13.86 -20.53 10.63
CA ARG A 308 12.54 -19.90 10.64
C ARG A 308 12.45 -18.80 9.58
N ALA A 309 11.23 -18.61 9.06
CA ALA A 309 10.94 -17.42 8.29
C ALA A 309 10.03 -16.49 9.09
N ALA A 310 10.22 -15.18 8.95
CA ALA A 310 9.31 -14.18 9.47
C ALA A 310 8.98 -13.19 8.37
N ILE A 311 7.69 -13.05 8.08
CA ILE A 311 7.19 -12.14 7.05
C ILE A 311 6.24 -11.12 7.64
N GLN A 312 6.28 -9.89 7.13
CA GLN A 312 5.24 -8.90 7.35
C GLN A 312 4.44 -8.76 6.06
N ALA A 313 3.13 -8.86 6.15
CA ALA A 313 2.25 -8.84 4.98
C ALA A 313 0.97 -8.04 5.26
N ILE A 314 0.59 -7.18 4.31
CA ILE A 314 -0.73 -6.55 4.29
C ILE A 314 -1.75 -7.62 3.88
N THR A 315 -2.85 -7.70 4.59
CA THR A 315 -3.88 -8.70 4.36
C THR A 315 -5.27 -8.08 4.26
N MET A 316 -6.19 -8.81 3.62
CA MET A 316 -7.59 -8.45 3.53
C MET A 316 -8.49 -9.66 3.85
N PRO A 317 -9.80 -9.47 4.14
CA PRO A 317 -10.73 -10.57 4.32
C PRO A 317 -10.73 -11.53 3.13
N HIS A 318 -10.77 -12.83 3.40
CA HIS A 318 -10.58 -13.87 2.39
C HIS A 318 -11.62 -13.86 1.26
N ASP A 319 -12.88 -13.64 1.59
CA ASP A 319 -13.98 -13.50 0.63
C ASP A 319 -13.78 -12.29 -0.29
N ARG A 320 -13.26 -11.20 0.27
CA ARG A 320 -12.95 -9.98 -0.49
C ARG A 320 -11.76 -10.18 -1.42
N MET A 321 -10.71 -10.84 -0.93
CA MET A 321 -9.56 -11.24 -1.74
C MET A 321 -10.02 -12.06 -2.96
N LEU A 322 -10.85 -13.08 -2.74
CA LEU A 322 -11.38 -13.90 -3.83
C LEU A 322 -12.23 -13.09 -4.83
N ALA A 323 -13.09 -12.19 -4.31
CA ALA A 323 -13.96 -11.36 -5.13
C ALA A 323 -13.20 -10.32 -5.96
N THR A 324 -12.04 -9.85 -5.49
CA THR A 324 -11.28 -8.77 -6.14
C THR A 324 -10.08 -9.26 -6.95
N ARG A 325 -9.79 -10.55 -6.94
CA ARG A 325 -8.61 -11.18 -7.56
C ARG A 325 -8.34 -10.77 -9.02
N ASN A 326 -9.38 -10.47 -9.79
CA ASN A 326 -9.27 -10.08 -11.19
C ASN A 326 -9.73 -8.61 -11.40
N THR A 327 -9.78 -7.81 -10.35
CA THR A 327 -10.23 -6.41 -10.42
C THR A 327 -9.03 -5.49 -10.58
N TYR A 328 -9.05 -4.66 -11.62
CA TYR A 328 -8.10 -3.57 -11.76
C TYR A 328 -8.60 -2.38 -10.95
N THR A 329 -7.76 -1.84 -10.09
CA THR A 329 -8.13 -0.77 -9.13
C THR A 329 -7.32 0.49 -9.39
N TRP A 330 -7.71 1.59 -8.73
CA TRP A 330 -6.98 2.85 -8.77
C TRP A 330 -5.53 2.67 -8.24
N VAL A 331 -5.34 1.89 -7.17
CA VAL A 331 -4.02 1.58 -6.61
C VAL A 331 -3.16 0.82 -7.61
N HIS A 332 -3.71 -0.13 -8.37
CA HIS A 332 -2.96 -0.81 -9.44
C HIS A 332 -2.54 0.16 -10.55
N LYS A 333 -3.41 1.11 -10.89
CA LYS A 333 -3.16 2.05 -11.99
C LYS A 333 -2.06 3.06 -11.65
N TYR A 334 -2.05 3.56 -10.41
CA TYR A 334 -1.25 4.73 -10.05
C TYR A 334 -0.12 4.45 -9.08
N ILE A 335 -0.23 3.42 -8.22
CA ILE A 335 0.69 3.20 -7.11
C ILE A 335 1.45 1.88 -7.24
N PHE A 336 0.74 0.73 -7.23
CA PHE A 336 1.33 -0.60 -7.22
C PHE A 336 0.87 -1.46 -8.39
N PRO A 337 1.43 -1.25 -9.61
CA PRO A 337 1.10 -2.09 -10.76
C PRO A 337 1.38 -3.57 -10.47
N GLY A 338 0.39 -4.41 -10.70
CA GLY A 338 0.53 -5.86 -10.48
C GLY A 338 0.44 -6.35 -9.04
N GLY A 339 0.35 -5.44 -8.06
CA GLY A 339 0.21 -5.81 -6.65
C GLY A 339 -1.09 -6.54 -6.36
N PHE A 340 -1.10 -7.42 -5.35
CA PHE A 340 -2.32 -8.06 -4.89
C PHE A 340 -2.19 -8.53 -3.44
N LEU A 341 -3.13 -8.10 -2.60
CA LEU A 341 -3.10 -8.39 -1.18
C LEU A 341 -3.60 -9.82 -0.88
N PRO A 342 -2.83 -10.62 -0.11
CA PRO A 342 -3.29 -11.92 0.36
C PRO A 342 -4.33 -11.77 1.49
N SER A 343 -4.96 -12.87 1.84
CA SER A 343 -5.60 -13.07 3.13
C SER A 343 -4.74 -13.99 4.00
N VAL A 344 -4.89 -13.91 5.31
CA VAL A 344 -4.23 -14.85 6.24
C VAL A 344 -4.52 -16.29 5.83
N ARG A 345 -5.78 -16.62 5.57
CA ARG A 345 -6.19 -17.96 5.11
C ARG A 345 -5.49 -18.38 3.81
N ALA A 346 -5.30 -17.46 2.86
CA ALA A 346 -4.59 -17.80 1.62
C ALA A 346 -3.12 -18.11 1.88
N ILE A 347 -2.47 -17.40 2.81
CA ILE A 347 -1.10 -17.69 3.23
C ILE A 347 -1.03 -19.08 3.88
N GLU A 348 -1.93 -19.38 4.82
CA GLU A 348 -2.03 -20.68 5.48
C GLU A 348 -2.27 -21.81 4.47
N ASP A 349 -3.25 -21.65 3.56
CA ASP A 349 -3.59 -22.64 2.52
C ASP A 349 -2.41 -22.92 1.57
N VAL A 350 -1.66 -21.88 1.18
CA VAL A 350 -0.51 -22.03 0.27
C VAL A 350 0.67 -22.69 0.98
N THR A 351 1.00 -22.27 2.21
CA THR A 351 2.10 -22.86 2.97
C THR A 351 1.81 -24.33 3.30
N GLU A 352 0.57 -24.66 3.66
CA GLU A 352 0.18 -26.03 3.99
C GLU A 352 0.24 -26.97 2.77
N ARG A 353 -0.23 -26.51 1.61
CA ARG A 353 -0.37 -27.37 0.42
C ARG A 353 0.88 -27.47 -0.42
N MET A 354 1.73 -26.45 -0.42
CA MET A 354 2.83 -26.33 -1.39
C MET A 354 4.22 -26.38 -0.75
N THR A 355 4.31 -26.42 0.59
CA THR A 355 5.57 -26.38 1.32
C THR A 355 5.55 -27.29 2.55
N THR A 356 6.69 -27.39 3.24
CA THR A 356 6.77 -28.02 4.57
C THR A 356 6.52 -27.03 5.71
N LEU A 357 6.33 -25.75 5.40
CA LEU A 357 6.11 -24.67 6.36
C LEU A 357 4.72 -24.72 6.97
N ARG A 358 4.62 -24.17 8.18
CA ARG A 358 3.36 -23.86 8.86
C ARG A 358 3.47 -22.49 9.54
N VAL A 359 2.36 -21.84 9.73
CA VAL A 359 2.26 -20.66 10.58
C VAL A 359 2.43 -21.09 12.05
N ARG A 360 3.49 -20.60 12.68
CA ARG A 360 3.81 -20.83 14.10
C ARG A 360 3.17 -19.77 15.00
N GLU A 361 3.29 -18.51 14.58
CA GLU A 361 2.84 -17.34 15.32
C GLU A 361 2.43 -16.26 14.34
N ARG A 362 1.48 -15.42 14.74
CA ARG A 362 1.14 -14.21 14.01
C ARG A 362 0.70 -13.10 14.95
N MET A 363 0.89 -11.87 14.51
CA MET A 363 0.45 -10.66 15.21
C MET A 363 -0.17 -9.70 14.20
N SER A 364 -1.38 -9.24 14.50
CA SER A 364 -2.07 -8.16 13.77
C SER A 364 -1.53 -6.79 14.20
N MET A 365 -1.33 -5.92 13.23
CA MET A 365 -0.78 -4.57 13.41
C MET A 365 -1.56 -3.52 12.60
N GLY A 366 -2.83 -3.77 12.23
CA GLY A 366 -3.61 -2.86 11.38
C GLY A 366 -3.71 -1.44 11.92
N ASP A 367 -4.00 -1.29 13.22
CA ASP A 367 -4.07 0.04 13.87
C ASP A 367 -2.72 0.77 13.84
N HIS A 368 -1.61 0.04 13.94
CA HIS A 368 -0.27 0.61 13.81
C HIS A 368 0.00 1.12 12.39
N TYR A 369 -0.52 0.41 11.36
CA TYR A 369 -0.36 0.90 10.00
C TYR A 369 -1.23 2.12 9.72
N ALA A 370 -2.46 2.16 10.22
CA ALA A 370 -3.28 3.37 10.13
C ALA A 370 -2.54 4.58 10.70
N GLN A 371 -1.92 4.42 11.88
CA GLN A 371 -1.13 5.47 12.52
C GLN A 371 0.14 5.82 11.73
N THR A 372 0.82 4.81 11.16
CA THR A 372 1.98 5.01 10.29
C THR A 372 1.61 5.89 9.09
N LEU A 373 0.54 5.53 8.37
CA LEU A 373 0.09 6.25 7.17
C LEU A 373 -0.35 7.68 7.47
N ARG A 374 -1.02 7.91 8.61
CA ARG A 374 -1.36 9.27 9.08
C ARG A 374 -0.11 10.14 9.24
N LEU A 375 0.91 9.63 9.91
CA LEU A 375 2.16 10.37 10.12
C LEU A 375 2.92 10.63 8.82
N LEU A 376 2.92 9.64 7.90
CA LEU A 376 3.53 9.81 6.58
C LEU A 376 2.78 10.88 5.76
N ASP A 377 1.45 10.89 5.82
CA ASP A 377 0.63 11.87 5.12
C ASP A 377 0.80 13.29 5.67
N GLU A 378 0.80 13.44 6.99
CA GLU A 378 1.06 14.73 7.66
C GLU A 378 2.42 15.30 7.24
N ARG A 379 3.45 14.44 7.20
CA ARG A 379 4.79 14.87 6.81
C ARG A 379 4.91 15.19 5.33
N PHE A 380 4.33 14.37 4.45
CA PHE A 380 4.27 14.64 3.01
C PHE A 380 3.53 15.93 2.72
N SER A 381 2.33 16.11 3.31
CA SER A 381 1.49 17.28 3.11
C SER A 381 2.15 18.60 3.56
N ALA A 382 3.02 18.52 4.58
CA ALA A 382 3.80 19.67 5.04
C ALA A 382 4.99 20.02 4.10
N ARG A 383 5.32 19.15 3.12
CA ARG A 383 6.48 19.29 2.24
C ARG A 383 6.15 19.26 0.74
N THR A 384 4.93 19.59 0.38
CA THR A 384 4.48 19.59 -1.02
C THR A 384 5.25 20.58 -1.89
N ASP A 385 5.73 21.69 -1.33
CA ASP A 385 6.57 22.66 -2.06
C ASP A 385 7.95 22.05 -2.40
N GLU A 386 8.54 21.29 -1.48
CA GLU A 386 9.78 20.57 -1.71
C GLU A 386 9.59 19.47 -2.77
N ALA A 387 8.48 18.75 -2.73
CA ALA A 387 8.13 17.78 -3.78
C ALA A 387 7.96 18.45 -5.15
N SER A 388 7.35 19.63 -5.19
CA SER A 388 7.23 20.41 -6.41
C SER A 388 8.59 20.84 -6.97
N ALA A 389 9.53 21.21 -6.11
CA ALA A 389 10.92 21.53 -6.49
C ALA A 389 11.67 20.33 -7.09
N LEU A 390 11.29 19.10 -6.72
CA LEU A 390 11.79 17.84 -7.31
C LEU A 390 11.08 17.48 -8.63
N GLY A 391 10.12 18.28 -9.11
CA GLY A 391 9.39 18.05 -10.36
C GLY A 391 8.09 17.26 -10.20
N PHE A 392 7.60 17.05 -8.98
CA PHE A 392 6.30 16.43 -8.72
C PHE A 392 5.20 17.51 -8.71
N ASP A 393 4.29 17.44 -9.67
CA ASP A 393 3.24 18.43 -9.86
C ASP A 393 2.10 18.35 -8.83
N ALA A 394 1.18 19.29 -8.85
CA ALA A 394 0.04 19.35 -7.95
C ALA A 394 -0.90 18.11 -8.08
N VAL A 395 -0.99 17.49 -9.26
CA VAL A 395 -1.77 16.26 -9.48
C VAL A 395 -1.10 15.10 -8.75
N PHE A 396 0.23 15.02 -8.82
CA PHE A 396 1.01 14.05 -8.06
C PHE A 396 0.78 14.23 -6.55
N ALA A 397 0.87 15.47 -6.06
CA ALA A 397 0.65 15.75 -4.63
C ALA A 397 -0.75 15.28 -4.17
N ARG A 398 -1.80 15.56 -4.95
CA ARG A 398 -3.16 15.06 -4.68
C ARG A 398 -3.26 13.54 -4.78
N MET A 399 -2.60 12.92 -5.75
CA MET A 399 -2.55 11.47 -5.91
C MET A 399 -1.92 10.81 -4.68
N TRP A 400 -0.77 11.33 -4.22
CA TRP A 400 -0.04 10.77 -3.10
C TRP A 400 -0.80 10.91 -1.78
N HIS A 401 -1.34 12.10 -1.51
CA HIS A 401 -2.23 12.34 -0.38
C HIS A 401 -3.46 11.41 -0.41
N PHE A 402 -4.12 11.28 -1.57
CA PHE A 402 -5.25 10.34 -1.72
C PHE A 402 -4.84 8.90 -1.42
N TYR A 403 -3.68 8.47 -1.90
CA TYR A 403 -3.16 7.13 -1.65
C TYR A 403 -2.94 6.86 -0.15
N LEU A 404 -2.29 7.77 0.57
CA LEU A 404 -2.02 7.63 1.99
C LEU A 404 -3.32 7.62 2.80
N CYS A 405 -4.23 8.56 2.56
CA CYS A 405 -5.55 8.60 3.19
C CYS A 405 -6.43 7.39 2.85
N TYR A 406 -6.40 6.92 1.59
CA TYR A 406 -7.14 5.73 1.14
C TYR A 406 -6.65 4.47 1.86
N SER A 407 -5.35 4.34 2.01
CA SER A 407 -4.74 3.21 2.71
C SER A 407 -5.02 3.28 4.22
N GLU A 408 -4.86 4.45 4.85
CA GLU A 408 -5.21 4.68 6.26
C GLU A 408 -6.68 4.32 6.54
N ALA A 409 -7.61 4.81 5.71
CA ALA A 409 -9.03 4.49 5.82
C ALA A 409 -9.32 2.99 5.70
N GLY A 410 -8.57 2.28 4.86
CA GLY A 410 -8.64 0.83 4.74
C GLY A 410 -8.28 0.11 6.03
N PHE A 411 -7.23 0.55 6.73
CA PHE A 411 -6.83 -0.03 8.02
C PHE A 411 -7.77 0.41 9.15
N ARG A 412 -8.13 1.67 9.26
CA ARG A 412 -9.06 2.19 10.29
C ARG A 412 -10.43 1.52 10.25
N SER A 413 -10.92 1.24 9.05
CA SER A 413 -12.21 0.52 8.88
C SER A 413 -12.13 -0.98 9.17
N GLY A 414 -10.94 -1.54 9.42
CA GLY A 414 -10.71 -2.99 9.52
C GLY A 414 -10.87 -3.75 8.21
N TYR A 415 -10.99 -3.05 7.06
CA TYR A 415 -10.99 -3.67 5.75
C TYR A 415 -9.62 -4.22 5.36
N LEU A 416 -8.55 -3.56 5.79
CA LEU A 416 -7.17 -4.02 5.67
C LEU A 416 -6.60 -4.31 7.06
N ASP A 417 -5.64 -5.22 7.09
CA ASP A 417 -4.80 -5.50 8.24
C ASP A 417 -3.36 -5.71 7.79
N VAL A 418 -2.40 -5.62 8.68
CA VAL A 418 -1.02 -6.06 8.43
C VAL A 418 -0.62 -7.06 9.49
N GLN A 419 -0.01 -8.15 9.05
CA GLN A 419 0.35 -9.27 9.92
C GLN A 419 1.86 -9.48 9.91
N GLN A 420 2.46 -9.62 11.09
CA GLN A 420 3.73 -10.32 11.19
C GLN A 420 3.46 -11.81 11.41
N ILE A 421 4.04 -12.66 10.56
CA ILE A 421 3.78 -14.09 10.52
C ILE A 421 5.12 -14.82 10.62
N VAL A 422 5.27 -15.65 11.65
CA VAL A 422 6.42 -16.52 11.83
C VAL A 422 6.08 -17.91 11.29
N LEU A 423 6.95 -18.45 10.48
CA LEU A 423 6.82 -19.76 9.85
C LEU A 423 7.99 -20.66 10.27
N ASP A 424 7.69 -21.91 10.58
CA ASP A 424 8.68 -22.97 10.76
C ASP A 424 8.29 -24.23 9.98
N ARG A 425 9.22 -25.17 9.82
CA ARG A 425 8.90 -26.44 9.19
C ARG A 425 8.08 -27.32 10.13
N ARG A 426 7.08 -27.99 9.57
CA ARG A 426 6.35 -29.04 10.29
C ARG A 426 7.33 -30.14 10.68
N ASN A 427 7.33 -30.55 11.95
CA ASN A 427 8.12 -31.71 12.37
C ASN A 427 7.70 -32.90 11.50
N GLN A 428 8.63 -33.45 10.76
CA GLN A 428 8.42 -34.75 10.14
C GLN A 428 8.29 -35.76 11.31
N ARG A 429 7.11 -36.33 11.46
CA ARG A 429 6.88 -37.45 12.40
C ARG A 429 7.47 -38.71 11.80
#